data_da6075eb72a042105b046e5377a60b91
#
_entry.id   da6075eb72a042105b046e5377a60b91
#
_cell.length_a   1.000
_cell.length_b   1.000
_cell.length_c   1.000
_cell.angle_alpha   90.00
_cell.angle_beta   90.00
_cell.angle_gamma   90.00
#
_symmetry.space_group_name_H-M   'P 1'
#
loop_
_entity.id
_entity.type
_entity.pdbx_description
1 polymer ?
#
loop_
_entity_poly.entity_id
_entity_poly.type
_entity_poly.pdbx_seq_one_letter_code
_entity_poly.pdbx_strand_id
1 'polypeptide(L)'
;IEATIREITGGRVAAIAVEDEASENLVAIVEVKAAPQLNEVKHEVADAVWKLHNLRVDDLVLVSPGSIPITTSGKIRRSSCGELYRQGGFERMDVMDIAV
;
A
#
# COMPACT_ATOMS: atom_id res chain seq x y z
N ILE A 1 -3.93 7.57 -8.56
CA ILE A 1 -3.29 7.37 -7.25
C ILE A 1 -2.14 6.38 -7.37
N GLU A 2 -2.39 5.24 -7.99
CA GLU A 2 -1.34 4.23 -8.12
C GLU A 2 -0.13 4.76 -8.88
N ALA A 3 -0.38 5.53 -9.95
CA ALA A 3 0.74 6.07 -10.73
C ALA A 3 1.56 7.07 -9.91
N THR A 4 0.89 7.89 -9.11
CA THR A 4 1.57 8.85 -8.26
C THR A 4 2.49 8.15 -7.26
N ILE A 5 1.98 7.10 -6.62
CA ILE A 5 2.77 6.37 -5.64
C ILE A 5 3.92 5.63 -6.32
N ARG A 6 3.65 5.06 -7.49
CA ARG A 6 4.67 4.31 -8.22
C ARG A 6 5.84 5.20 -8.63
N GLU A 7 5.56 6.45 -8.97
CA GLU A 7 6.64 7.39 -9.30
C GLU A 7 7.57 7.63 -8.11
N ILE A 8 7.01 7.62 -6.92
CA ILE A 8 7.80 7.86 -5.71
C ILE A 8 8.58 6.62 -5.31
N THR A 9 7.93 5.45 -5.37
CA THR A 9 8.50 4.23 -4.79
C THR A 9 9.19 3.34 -5.81
N GLY A 10 8.78 3.41 -7.07
CA GLY A 10 9.35 2.57 -8.13
C GLY A 10 8.86 1.14 -8.13
N GLY A 11 7.95 0.78 -7.22
CA GLY A 11 7.46 -0.59 -7.12
C GLY A 11 6.00 -0.72 -7.50
N ARG A 12 5.49 -1.94 -7.45
CA ARG A 12 4.07 -2.18 -7.69
C ARG A 12 3.23 -1.57 -6.59
N VAL A 13 2.06 -1.08 -6.98
CA VAL A 13 1.14 -0.45 -6.05
C VAL A 13 -0.26 -0.99 -6.32
N ALA A 14 -0.98 -1.31 -5.27
CA ALA A 14 -2.40 -1.65 -5.36
C ALA A 14 -3.17 -0.71 -4.44
N ALA A 15 -4.00 0.14 -5.04
CA ALA A 15 -4.89 1.00 -4.27
C ALA A 15 -6.26 0.33 -4.23
N ILE A 16 -6.74 0.04 -3.04
CA ILE A 16 -7.99 -0.68 -2.87
C ILE A 16 -8.89 0.06 -1.90
N ALA A 17 -10.19 -0.18 -2.03
CA ALA A 17 -11.17 0.32 -1.08
C ALA A 17 -11.58 -0.83 -0.18
N VAL A 18 -11.49 -0.59 1.14
CA VAL A 18 -11.85 -1.60 2.13
C VAL A 18 -12.96 -1.04 2.99
N GLU A 19 -14.08 -1.71 3.01
CA GLU A 19 -15.23 -1.27 3.79
C GLU A 19 -15.18 -1.84 5.19
N ASP A 20 -15.49 -1.02 6.15
CA ASP A 20 -15.76 -1.51 7.50
C ASP A 20 -17.13 -1.00 7.92
N GLU A 21 -17.46 -1.15 9.20
CA GLU A 21 -18.82 -0.86 9.66
C GLU A 21 -19.20 0.60 9.46
N ALA A 22 -18.26 1.49 9.53
CA ALA A 22 -18.53 2.92 9.57
C ALA A 22 -18.23 3.62 8.26
N SER A 23 -17.29 3.12 7.48
CA SER A 23 -16.82 3.88 6.32
C SER A 23 -16.10 3.00 5.34
N GLU A 24 -15.78 3.60 4.21
CA GLU A 24 -14.92 3.00 3.20
C GLU A 24 -13.54 3.62 3.32
N ASN A 25 -12.53 2.78 3.43
CA ASN A 25 -11.17 3.23 3.65
C ASN A 25 -10.33 3.01 2.39
N LEU A 26 -9.46 3.97 2.11
CA LEU A 26 -8.51 3.86 1.00
C LEU A 26 -7.23 3.23 1.55
N VAL A 27 -6.89 2.07 1.02
CA VAL A 27 -5.69 1.34 1.44
C VAL A 27 -4.77 1.22 0.23
N ALA A 28 -3.52 1.61 0.41
CA ALA A 28 -2.51 1.49 -0.64
C ALA A 28 -1.47 0.47 -0.19
N ILE A 29 -1.29 -0.58 -0.98
CA ILE A 29 -0.29 -1.61 -0.74
C ILE A 29 0.83 -1.38 -1.72
N VAL A 30 2.05 -1.18 -1.23
CA VAL A 30 3.18 -0.73 -2.03
C VAL A 30 4.36 -1.66 -1.84
N GLU A 31 4.87 -2.19 -2.94
CA GLU A 31 6.10 -2.99 -2.91
C GLU A 31 7.28 -2.04 -2.90
N VAL A 32 8.14 -2.17 -1.89
CA VAL A 32 9.34 -1.35 -1.78
C VAL A 32 10.50 -2.25 -1.43
N LYS A 33 11.68 -1.86 -1.88
CA LYS A 33 12.90 -2.53 -1.44
C LYS A 33 13.18 -2.15 -0.01
N ALA A 34 13.83 -3.03 0.73
CA ALA A 34 14.20 -2.73 2.11
C ALA A 34 15.00 -1.44 2.15
N ALA A 35 14.58 -0.52 2.97
CA ALA A 35 15.22 0.79 3.07
C ALA A 35 15.11 1.28 4.50
N PRO A 36 16.14 1.99 4.98
CA PRO A 36 16.08 2.50 6.35
C PRO A 36 15.09 3.63 6.55
N GLN A 37 14.58 4.22 5.47
CA GLN A 37 13.71 5.39 5.59
C GLN A 37 12.27 5.11 5.20
N LEU A 38 11.74 3.99 5.70
CA LEU A 38 10.36 3.61 5.37
C LEU A 38 9.36 4.65 5.84
N ASN A 39 9.60 5.27 6.99
CA ASN A 39 8.69 6.30 7.48
C ASN A 39 8.68 7.53 6.57
N GLU A 40 9.83 7.90 6.03
CA GLU A 40 9.90 9.02 5.10
C GLU A 40 9.14 8.70 3.81
N VAL A 41 9.25 7.47 3.33
CA VAL A 41 8.50 7.06 2.14
C VAL A 41 7.01 7.17 2.41
N LYS A 42 6.55 6.72 3.57
CA LYS A 42 5.13 6.81 3.90
C LYS A 42 4.65 8.26 3.93
N HIS A 43 5.43 9.15 4.52
CA HIS A 43 5.07 10.57 4.55
C HIS A 43 5.03 11.16 3.15
N GLU A 44 6.01 10.83 2.34
CA GLU A 44 6.09 11.37 0.99
C GLU A 44 4.91 10.92 0.14
N VAL A 45 4.55 9.64 0.24
CA VAL A 45 3.43 9.10 -0.50
C VAL A 45 2.11 9.73 -0.03
N ALA A 46 1.90 9.80 1.27
CA ALA A 46 0.66 10.35 1.81
C ALA A 46 0.51 11.81 1.42
N ASP A 47 1.59 12.56 1.48
CA ASP A 47 1.58 13.98 1.12
C ASP A 47 1.28 14.17 -0.36
N ALA A 48 1.90 13.37 -1.22
CA ALA A 48 1.69 13.47 -2.66
C ALA A 48 0.25 13.14 -3.04
N VAL A 49 -0.32 12.10 -2.44
CA VAL A 49 -1.71 11.73 -2.73
C VAL A 49 -2.65 12.83 -2.26
N TRP A 50 -2.40 13.39 -1.11
CA TRP A 50 -3.21 14.49 -0.61
C TRP A 50 -3.15 15.71 -1.54
N LYS A 51 -1.94 16.10 -1.93
CA LYS A 51 -1.77 17.31 -2.74
C LYS A 51 -2.28 17.15 -4.16
N LEU A 52 -2.07 15.99 -4.76
CA LEU A 52 -2.41 15.81 -6.18
C LEU A 52 -3.82 15.31 -6.38
N HIS A 53 -4.36 14.57 -5.44
CA HIS A 53 -5.66 13.92 -5.61
C HIS A 53 -6.67 14.35 -4.57
N ASN A 54 -6.24 15.11 -3.57
CA ASN A 54 -7.09 15.57 -2.47
C ASN A 54 -7.75 14.38 -1.77
N LEU A 55 -6.99 13.30 -1.63
CA LEU A 55 -7.45 12.06 -1.01
C LEU A 55 -6.52 11.70 0.14
N ARG A 56 -7.08 11.11 1.15
CA ARG A 56 -6.33 10.64 2.29
C ARG A 56 -6.21 9.12 2.22
N VAL A 57 -4.97 8.64 2.32
CA VAL A 57 -4.72 7.20 2.40
C VAL A 57 -4.90 6.80 3.87
N ASP A 58 -5.88 5.94 4.13
CA ASP A 58 -6.19 5.53 5.51
C ASP A 58 -5.16 4.55 6.05
N ASP A 59 -4.62 3.69 5.18
CA ASP A 59 -3.57 2.76 5.59
C ASP A 59 -2.63 2.55 4.42
N LEU A 60 -1.36 2.79 4.66
CA LEU A 60 -0.31 2.60 3.66
C LEU A 60 0.53 1.41 4.10
N VAL A 61 0.44 0.32 3.34
CA VAL A 61 1.07 -0.94 3.67
C VAL A 61 2.30 -1.11 2.78
N LEU A 62 3.47 -1.13 3.39
CA LEU A 62 4.73 -1.33 2.67
C LEU A 62 5.13 -2.80 2.77
N VAL A 63 5.34 -3.42 1.63
CA VAL A 63 5.65 -4.85 1.56
C VAL A 63 6.86 -5.08 0.66
N SER A 64 7.46 -6.25 0.77
CA SER A 64 8.61 -6.58 -0.06
C SER A 64 8.17 -6.83 -1.50
N PRO A 65 9.11 -6.69 -2.46
CA PRO A 65 8.79 -6.96 -3.87
C PRO A 65 8.28 -8.39 -4.04
N GLY A 66 7.24 -8.54 -4.86
CA GLY A 66 6.64 -9.84 -5.12
C GLY A 66 5.50 -10.19 -4.19
N SER A 67 5.15 -9.31 -3.25
CA SER A 67 4.07 -9.59 -2.28
C SER A 67 2.68 -9.37 -2.84
N ILE A 68 2.55 -8.48 -3.81
CA ILE A 68 1.24 -8.16 -4.39
C ILE A 68 0.86 -9.22 -5.41
N PRO A 69 -0.31 -9.87 -5.26
CA PRO A 69 -0.74 -10.88 -6.25
C PRO A 69 -0.96 -10.26 -7.61
N ILE A 70 -0.48 -10.96 -8.64
CA ILE A 70 -0.66 -10.53 -10.01
C ILE A 70 -1.13 -11.71 -10.84
N THR A 71 -1.73 -11.41 -12.01
CA THR A 71 -2.13 -12.42 -12.97
C THR A 71 -0.92 -12.87 -13.79
N THR A 72 -1.11 -13.90 -14.61
CA THR A 72 -0.06 -14.38 -15.51
C THR A 72 0.41 -13.28 -16.47
N SER A 73 -0.48 -12.35 -16.82
CA SER A 73 -0.13 -11.24 -17.70
C SER A 73 0.45 -10.04 -16.96
N GLY A 74 0.64 -10.16 -15.66
CA GLY A 74 1.27 -9.10 -14.86
C GLY A 74 0.32 -8.04 -14.33
N LYS A 75 -0.96 -8.26 -14.42
CA LYS A 75 -1.94 -7.30 -13.89
C LYS A 75 -2.19 -7.55 -12.41
N ILE A 76 -2.36 -6.48 -11.67
CA ILE A 76 -2.60 -6.59 -10.22
C ILE A 76 -3.98 -7.16 -9.96
N ARG A 77 -4.03 -8.15 -9.07
CA ARG A 77 -5.29 -8.79 -8.66
C ARG A 77 -5.82 -8.07 -7.42
N ARG A 78 -6.55 -6.98 -7.65
CA ARG A 78 -6.97 -6.12 -6.55
C ARG A 78 -7.95 -6.80 -5.60
N SER A 79 -8.80 -7.69 -6.10
CA SER A 79 -9.70 -8.45 -5.22
C SER A 79 -8.91 -9.31 -4.24
N SER A 80 -7.86 -9.96 -4.73
CA SER A 80 -7.00 -10.76 -3.87
C SER A 80 -6.27 -9.91 -2.85
N CYS A 81 -5.86 -8.69 -3.25
CA CYS A 81 -5.24 -7.77 -2.33
C CYS A 81 -6.18 -7.40 -1.19
N GLY A 82 -7.44 -7.16 -1.51
CA GLY A 82 -8.43 -6.84 -0.48
C GLY A 82 -8.62 -7.97 0.50
N GLU A 83 -8.69 -9.19 0.00
CA GLU A 83 -8.84 -10.35 0.88
C GLU A 83 -7.62 -10.55 1.75
N LEU A 84 -6.43 -10.44 1.17
CA LEU A 84 -5.20 -10.58 1.94
C LEU A 84 -5.10 -9.49 3.01
N TYR A 85 -5.47 -8.28 2.67
CA TYR A 85 -5.43 -7.18 3.63
C TYR A 85 -6.34 -7.48 4.82
N ARG A 86 -7.58 -7.92 4.55
CA ARG A 86 -8.54 -8.19 5.62
C ARG A 86 -8.09 -9.33 6.53
N GLN A 87 -7.39 -10.30 5.96
CA GLN A 87 -6.89 -11.46 6.70
C GLN A 87 -5.58 -11.19 7.41
N GLY A 88 -4.99 -10.02 7.20
CA GLY A 88 -3.66 -9.74 7.73
C GLY A 88 -2.59 -10.55 7.04
N GLY A 89 -2.79 -10.88 5.76
CA GLY A 89 -1.89 -11.78 5.04
C GLY A 89 -0.65 -11.13 4.44
N PHE A 90 -0.56 -9.80 4.47
CA PHE A 90 0.64 -9.11 4.00
C PHE A 90 1.67 -8.99 5.12
N GLU A 91 2.92 -9.30 4.80
CA GLU A 91 4.02 -9.04 5.72
C GLU A 91 4.43 -7.58 5.56
N ARG A 92 4.04 -6.76 6.51
CA ARG A 92 4.27 -5.33 6.44
C ARG A 92 5.70 -5.02 6.89
N MET A 93 6.43 -4.33 6.03
CA MET A 93 7.78 -3.89 6.37
C MET A 93 7.76 -2.66 7.27
N ASP A 94 6.66 -1.93 7.24
CA ASP A 94 6.54 -0.68 7.99
C ASP A 94 6.04 -0.89 9.42
N VAL A 95 5.67 -2.11 9.80
CA VAL A 95 5.25 -2.41 11.18
C VAL A 95 6.48 -2.79 11.96
N MET A 96 6.74 -2.00 12.92
CA MET A 96 7.85 -2.29 13.71
C MET A 96 7.50 -3.13 14.80
N ASP A 97 7.68 -3.67 15.02
CA ASP A 97 7.38 -4.41 15.99
C ASP A 97 7.28 -4.02 17.15
N ILE A 98 7.08 -3.59 17.40
CA ILE A 98 6.97 -3.11 18.31
C ILE A 98 6.74 -3.49 19.29
N ALA A 99 6.57 -3.91 19.34
CA ALA A 99 6.33 -4.26 20.26
C ALA A 99 6.71 -4.31 21.17
N VAL A 100 6.86 -4.11 21.27
CA VAL A 100 7.28 -4.25 22.18
C VAL A 100 7.30 -4.38 22.82
#